data_70946efce5ddde1c336d9d0d3dbce9f6
#
_entry.id   70946efce5ddde1c336d9d0d3dbce9f6
#
_cell.length_a   1.000
_cell.length_b   1.000
_cell.length_c   1.000
_cell.angle_alpha   90.00
_cell.angle_beta   90.00
_cell.angle_gamma   90.00
#
_symmetry.space_group_name_H-M   'P 1'
#
loop_
_entity.id
_entity.type
_entity.pdbx_description
1 polymer ?
#
loop_
_entity_poly.entity_id
_entity_poly.type
_entity_poly.pdbx_seq_one_letter_code
_entity_poly.pdbx_strand_id
1 'polypeptide(L)'
;MVLMLLAICAVLILFICLPAEIWSGGGEAAAEEAAVEVPMTEEDEEQADLAATTLVKEGMMAPDFTVTLFDGSQVTLSSLRGRVVLLNFWATWCPPCREELTRVQAELIDRFADRPFTFLPVSRGEERETVAAFREKTGYTFAMGLDPEQAIYKLYAANYIPRNFLIDREGRVVLASIGYEPEEFDALVARIDALLGE
;
A
#
# COMPACT_ATOMS: atom_id res chain seq x y z
N MET A 1 2.42 -58.69 8.42
CA MET A 1 2.55 -57.47 7.62
C MET A 1 3.25 -57.74 6.29
N VAL A 2 2.99 -58.89 5.63
CA VAL A 2 3.58 -59.35 4.35
C VAL A 2 2.50 -59.82 3.36
N LEU A 3 1.24 -59.93 3.77
CA LEU A 3 0.14 -60.43 2.94
C LEU A 3 -0.70 -59.33 2.22
N MET A 4 -0.37 -58.06 2.39
CA MET A 4 -1.15 -56.94 1.80
C MET A 4 -0.49 -56.29 0.59
N LEU A 5 0.72 -56.70 0.21
CA LEU A 5 1.48 -56.15 -0.90
C LEU A 5 1.36 -56.97 -2.23
N LEU A 6 0.69 -58.13 -2.21
CA LEU A 6 0.53 -58.97 -3.39
C LEU A 6 -0.79 -58.75 -4.18
N ALA A 7 -1.73 -57.97 -3.62
CA ALA A 7 -3.01 -57.72 -4.27
C ALA A 7 -3.01 -56.53 -5.25
N ILE A 8 -1.98 -55.68 -5.23
CA ILE A 8 -1.91 -54.45 -6.07
C ILE A 8 -1.22 -54.69 -7.37
N CYS A 9 -0.38 -55.72 -7.49
CA CYS A 9 0.30 -56.07 -8.76
C CYS A 9 -0.55 -56.79 -9.79
N ALA A 10 -1.69 -57.39 -9.41
CA ALA A 10 -2.52 -58.18 -10.33
C ALA A 10 -3.48 -57.34 -11.19
N VAL A 11 -3.75 -56.08 -10.84
CA VAL A 11 -4.69 -55.18 -11.56
C VAL A 11 -3.96 -54.38 -12.67
N LEU A 12 -2.62 -54.26 -12.62
CA LEU A 12 -1.83 -53.46 -13.57
C LEU A 12 -1.40 -54.22 -14.83
N ILE A 13 -1.61 -55.57 -14.91
CA ILE A 13 -1.16 -56.39 -16.04
C ILE A 13 -2.31 -56.64 -17.05
N LEU A 14 -3.56 -56.33 -16.74
CA LEU A 14 -4.71 -56.57 -17.62
C LEU A 14 -5.02 -55.40 -18.59
N PHE A 15 -4.24 -54.31 -18.57
CA PHE A 15 -4.49 -53.14 -19.41
C PHE A 15 -3.55 -52.96 -20.62
N ILE A 16 -2.63 -53.94 -20.88
CA ILE A 16 -1.60 -53.81 -21.93
C ILE A 16 -1.89 -54.64 -23.19
N CYS A 17 -2.99 -55.39 -23.27
CA CYS A 17 -3.31 -56.22 -24.44
C CYS A 17 -4.71 -55.92 -25.01
N LEU A 18 -4.94 -54.70 -25.46
CA LEU A 18 -6.04 -54.39 -26.37
C LEU A 18 -5.44 -53.93 -27.72
N PRO A 19 -5.86 -54.54 -28.85
CA PRO A 19 -5.30 -54.20 -30.17
C PRO A 19 -5.73 -52.77 -30.57
N ALA A 20 -4.79 -52.06 -31.22
CA ALA A 20 -4.84 -50.66 -31.63
C ALA A 20 -5.77 -50.33 -32.81
N GLU A 21 -6.89 -51.05 -32.97
CA GLU A 21 -7.75 -50.94 -34.17
C GLU A 21 -9.14 -50.32 -33.95
N ILE A 22 -9.42 -49.66 -32.82
CA ILE A 22 -10.76 -49.08 -32.59
C ILE A 22 -10.68 -47.56 -32.32
N TRP A 23 -9.67 -46.87 -32.82
CA TRP A 23 -9.60 -45.41 -32.64
C TRP A 23 -9.45 -44.66 -33.98
N SER A 24 -10.39 -44.91 -34.90
CA SER A 24 -10.59 -44.11 -36.11
C SER A 24 -12.05 -43.63 -36.11
N GLY A 25 -12.33 -42.52 -35.51
CA GLY A 25 -13.68 -41.94 -35.63
C GLY A 25 -13.94 -40.83 -34.66
N GLY A 26 -13.67 -39.60 -35.05
CA GLY A 26 -14.51 -38.49 -34.69
C GLY A 26 -14.07 -37.56 -33.55
N GLY A 27 -13.68 -36.38 -33.94
CA GLY A 27 -14.03 -35.16 -33.23
C GLY A 27 -13.13 -34.78 -32.04
N GLU A 28 -12.09 -34.04 -32.32
CA GLU A 28 -11.54 -33.06 -31.38
C GLU A 28 -12.65 -32.05 -31.06
N ALA A 29 -13.45 -32.38 -30.06
CA ALA A 29 -14.16 -31.33 -29.32
C ALA A 29 -13.12 -30.67 -28.40
N ALA A 30 -12.48 -29.62 -28.90
CA ALA A 30 -11.83 -28.66 -28.03
C ALA A 30 -12.88 -28.23 -26.99
N ALA A 31 -12.73 -28.68 -25.76
CA ALA A 31 -13.42 -28.09 -24.64
C ALA A 31 -12.87 -26.66 -24.50
N GLU A 32 -13.51 -25.73 -25.18
CA GLU A 32 -13.42 -24.32 -24.95
C GLU A 32 -13.96 -24.12 -23.51
N GLU A 33 -13.03 -24.08 -22.57
CA GLU A 33 -13.30 -23.74 -21.18
C GLU A 33 -13.78 -22.28 -21.21
N ALA A 34 -15.09 -22.11 -21.32
CA ALA A 34 -15.72 -20.80 -21.24
C ALA A 34 -15.32 -20.21 -19.88
N ALA A 35 -14.42 -19.25 -19.92
CA ALA A 35 -14.10 -18.43 -18.76
C ALA A 35 -15.44 -17.84 -18.27
N VAL A 36 -15.89 -18.28 -17.11
CA VAL A 36 -17.04 -17.70 -16.45
C VAL A 36 -16.61 -16.30 -16.03
N GLU A 37 -16.99 -15.30 -16.80
CA GLU A 37 -16.85 -13.90 -16.38
C GLU A 37 -17.75 -13.71 -15.17
N VAL A 38 -17.14 -13.70 -13.98
CA VAL A 38 -17.83 -13.31 -12.76
C VAL A 38 -18.06 -11.80 -12.88
N PRO A 39 -19.33 -11.33 -12.85
CA PRO A 39 -19.59 -9.90 -12.93
C PRO A 39 -18.93 -9.20 -11.72
N MET A 40 -18.24 -8.10 -11.98
CA MET A 40 -17.67 -7.25 -10.94
C MET A 40 -18.79 -6.75 -10.01
N THR A 41 -18.51 -6.78 -8.72
CA THR A 41 -19.42 -6.21 -7.72
C THR A 41 -19.21 -4.70 -7.61
N GLU A 42 -20.16 -3.97 -7.02
CA GLU A 42 -20.00 -2.53 -6.74
C GLU A 42 -18.74 -2.26 -5.88
N GLU A 43 -18.40 -3.17 -4.96
CA GLU A 43 -17.18 -3.08 -4.14
C GLU A 43 -15.91 -3.27 -4.98
N ASP A 44 -15.92 -4.16 -5.98
CA ASP A 44 -14.79 -4.35 -6.90
C ASP A 44 -14.57 -3.11 -7.78
N GLU A 45 -15.66 -2.47 -8.23
CA GLU A 45 -15.59 -1.23 -9.02
C GLU A 45 -15.06 -0.07 -8.18
N GLU A 46 -15.51 0.08 -6.92
CA GLU A 46 -15.00 1.10 -6.00
C GLU A 46 -13.52 0.90 -5.70
N GLN A 47 -13.09 -0.34 -5.43
CA GLN A 47 -11.68 -0.65 -5.19
C GLN A 47 -10.82 -0.38 -6.42
N ALA A 48 -11.31 -0.69 -7.62
CA ALA A 48 -10.62 -0.41 -8.87
C ALA A 48 -10.46 1.11 -9.10
N ASP A 49 -11.50 1.91 -8.80
CA ASP A 49 -11.44 3.38 -8.89
C ASP A 49 -10.43 3.96 -7.89
N LEU A 50 -10.46 3.50 -6.63
CA LEU A 50 -9.50 3.90 -5.61
C LEU A 50 -8.06 3.58 -6.05
N ALA A 51 -7.83 2.35 -6.55
CA ALA A 51 -6.52 1.92 -7.03
C ALA A 51 -6.04 2.74 -8.23
N ALA A 52 -6.94 3.12 -9.15
CA ALA A 52 -6.62 3.94 -10.32
C ALA A 52 -6.14 5.35 -9.95
N THR A 53 -6.54 5.86 -8.78
CA THR A 53 -6.09 7.17 -8.29
C THR A 53 -4.72 7.15 -7.62
N THR A 54 -4.11 5.97 -7.42
CA THR A 54 -2.75 5.81 -6.87
C THR A 54 -1.73 5.79 -8.00
N LEU A 55 -0.98 6.89 -8.16
CA LEU A 55 0.00 7.05 -9.24
C LEU A 55 1.34 6.39 -8.91
N VAL A 56 1.73 6.39 -7.63
CA VAL A 56 2.97 5.76 -7.14
C VAL A 56 2.61 4.49 -6.40
N LYS A 57 3.07 3.34 -6.93
CA LYS A 57 2.76 2.01 -6.41
C LYS A 57 3.94 1.41 -5.66
N GLU A 58 3.68 0.38 -4.89
CA GLU A 58 4.72 -0.42 -4.23
C GLU A 58 5.77 -0.92 -5.23
N GLY A 59 7.03 -0.89 -4.83
CA GLY A 59 8.19 -1.22 -5.66
C GLY A 59 8.72 -0.05 -6.51
N MET A 60 7.94 1.01 -6.72
CA MET A 60 8.40 2.20 -7.46
C MET A 60 9.34 3.06 -6.61
N MET A 61 10.24 3.79 -7.28
CA MET A 61 10.97 4.88 -6.62
C MET A 61 10.00 6.02 -6.34
N ALA A 62 10.02 6.52 -5.10
CA ALA A 62 9.23 7.70 -4.73
C ALA A 62 9.70 8.92 -5.54
N PRO A 63 8.79 9.63 -6.25
CA PRO A 63 9.11 10.88 -6.92
C PRO A 63 9.75 11.87 -5.95
N ASP A 64 10.88 12.47 -6.36
CA ASP A 64 11.56 13.46 -5.53
C ASP A 64 10.82 14.80 -5.55
N PHE A 65 10.84 15.49 -4.42
CA PHE A 65 10.26 16.82 -4.26
C PHE A 65 10.94 17.58 -3.14
N THR A 66 10.77 18.88 -3.12
CA THR A 66 11.14 19.73 -1.98
C THR A 66 9.88 20.35 -1.39
N VAL A 67 9.65 20.18 -0.10
CA VAL A 67 8.53 20.76 0.63
C VAL A 67 9.00 21.79 1.63
N THR A 68 8.27 22.90 1.72
CA THR A 68 8.48 23.89 2.78
C THR A 68 7.69 23.47 4.03
N LEU A 69 8.38 23.31 5.14
CA LEU A 69 7.78 22.98 6.42
C LEU A 69 7.12 24.20 7.07
N PHE A 70 6.29 23.94 8.07
CA PHE A 70 5.56 24.99 8.77
C PHE A 70 6.49 26.01 9.47
N ASP A 71 7.68 25.63 9.90
CA ASP A 71 8.70 26.52 10.48
C ASP A 71 9.48 27.35 9.45
N GLY A 72 9.24 27.14 8.16
CA GLY A 72 9.91 27.79 7.04
C GLY A 72 11.14 27.07 6.52
N SER A 73 11.59 26.02 7.18
CA SER A 73 12.66 25.17 6.66
C SER A 73 12.21 24.36 5.44
N GLN A 74 13.14 23.80 4.69
CA GLN A 74 12.86 22.98 3.52
C GLN A 74 13.41 21.57 3.71
N VAL A 75 12.64 20.59 3.25
CA VAL A 75 13.04 19.19 3.19
C VAL A 75 12.89 18.69 1.77
N THR A 76 13.98 18.13 1.23
CA THR A 76 13.94 17.38 -0.04
C THR A 76 13.87 15.89 0.28
N LEU A 77 12.96 15.15 -0.33
CA LEU A 77 12.75 13.73 -0.01
C LEU A 77 14.04 12.91 -0.22
N SER A 78 14.79 13.18 -1.28
CA SER A 78 16.07 12.49 -1.53
C SER A 78 17.13 12.76 -0.46
N SER A 79 17.05 13.86 0.29
CA SER A 79 17.95 14.12 1.42
C SER A 79 17.69 13.21 2.64
N LEU A 80 16.56 12.50 2.65
CA LEU A 80 16.18 11.56 3.71
C LEU A 80 16.62 10.11 3.42
N ARG A 81 17.45 9.87 2.39
CA ARG A 81 17.99 8.53 2.13
C ARG A 81 18.74 8.00 3.36
N GLY A 82 18.62 6.68 3.58
CA GLY A 82 19.10 6.03 4.81
C GLY A 82 18.09 6.06 5.97
N ARG A 83 16.97 6.76 5.83
CA ARG A 83 15.87 6.77 6.78
C ARG A 83 14.64 6.12 6.18
N VAL A 84 13.83 5.46 7.00
CA VAL A 84 12.46 5.08 6.65
C VAL A 84 11.59 6.32 6.75
N VAL A 85 10.81 6.61 5.70
CA VAL A 85 9.97 7.81 5.65
C VAL A 85 8.51 7.39 5.50
N LEU A 86 7.64 7.89 6.37
CA LEU A 86 6.19 7.86 6.16
C LEU A 86 5.76 9.22 5.64
N LEU A 87 5.55 9.30 4.32
CA LEU A 87 4.94 10.45 3.66
C LEU A 87 3.41 10.32 3.77
N ASN A 88 2.78 11.30 4.42
CA ASN A 88 1.33 11.32 4.63
C ASN A 88 0.75 12.59 4.01
N PHE A 89 -0.26 12.45 3.15
CA PHE A 89 -1.03 13.58 2.62
C PHE A 89 -2.35 13.71 3.36
N TRP A 90 -2.63 14.90 3.86
CA TRP A 90 -3.78 15.18 4.71
C TRP A 90 -4.35 16.58 4.48
N ALA A 91 -5.48 16.91 5.12
CA ALA A 91 -6.01 18.26 5.20
C ALA A 91 -6.80 18.50 6.51
N THR A 92 -6.95 19.74 6.92
CA THR A 92 -7.64 20.12 8.17
C THR A 92 -9.12 19.78 8.15
N TRP A 93 -9.75 19.79 6.98
CA TRP A 93 -11.18 19.51 6.78
C TRP A 93 -11.49 18.00 6.64
N CYS A 94 -10.48 17.15 6.56
CA CYS A 94 -10.61 15.70 6.32
C CYS A 94 -10.81 14.95 7.65
N PRO A 95 -11.99 14.40 7.96
CA PRO A 95 -12.23 13.73 9.24
C PRO A 95 -11.32 12.52 9.49
N PRO A 96 -11.15 11.53 8.57
CA PRO A 96 -10.27 10.40 8.81
C PRO A 96 -8.79 10.82 8.95
N CYS A 97 -8.34 11.85 8.22
CA CYS A 97 -7.00 12.40 8.41
C CYS A 97 -6.76 12.93 9.83
N ARG A 98 -7.76 13.62 10.37
CA ARG A 98 -7.67 14.18 11.74
C ARG A 98 -7.66 13.08 12.79
N GLU A 99 -8.39 12.00 12.56
CA GLU A 99 -8.40 10.84 13.44
C GLU A 99 -7.02 10.16 13.43
N GLU A 100 -6.45 9.89 12.26
CA GLU A 100 -5.09 9.36 12.10
C GLU A 100 -4.05 10.22 12.85
N LEU A 101 -4.10 11.55 12.68
CA LEU A 101 -3.16 12.48 13.31
C LEU A 101 -3.20 12.45 14.85
N THR A 102 -4.30 12.01 15.49
CA THR A 102 -4.35 11.87 16.95
C THR A 102 -3.39 10.80 17.48
N ARG A 103 -3.06 9.80 16.65
CA ARG A 103 -2.18 8.68 17.01
C ARG A 103 -0.69 8.96 16.76
N VAL A 104 -0.41 9.93 15.88
CA VAL A 104 0.93 10.18 15.32
C VAL A 104 1.97 10.49 16.40
N GLN A 105 1.65 11.33 17.38
CA GLN A 105 2.64 11.73 18.39
C GLN A 105 3.16 10.53 19.16
N ALA A 106 2.28 9.72 19.73
CA ALA A 106 2.66 8.60 20.59
C ALA A 106 3.21 7.40 19.80
N GLU A 107 2.54 7.09 18.67
CA GLU A 107 2.78 5.82 17.98
C GLU A 107 3.82 5.91 16.85
N LEU A 108 4.13 7.10 16.38
CA LEU A 108 5.16 7.31 15.38
C LEU A 108 6.33 8.13 15.92
N ILE A 109 6.07 9.35 16.40
CA ILE A 109 7.15 10.29 16.74
C ILE A 109 7.88 9.84 18.01
N ASP A 110 7.15 9.59 19.10
CA ASP A 110 7.75 9.19 20.38
C ASP A 110 8.31 7.76 20.30
N ARG A 111 7.55 6.86 19.65
CA ARG A 111 7.96 5.44 19.51
C ARG A 111 9.26 5.26 18.72
N PHE A 112 9.49 6.06 17.68
CA PHE A 112 10.63 5.94 16.79
C PHE A 112 11.63 7.11 16.92
N ALA A 113 11.59 7.86 18.02
CA ALA A 113 12.40 9.08 18.23
C ALA A 113 13.90 8.85 18.02
N ASP A 114 14.44 7.72 18.51
CA ASP A 114 15.86 7.39 18.45
C ASP A 114 16.24 6.49 17.25
N ARG A 115 15.32 6.37 16.27
CA ARG A 115 15.52 5.50 15.11
C ARG A 115 15.60 6.32 13.81
N PRO A 116 16.20 5.80 12.74
CA PRO A 116 16.27 6.49 11.44
C PRO A 116 14.90 6.49 10.74
N PHE A 117 13.92 7.12 11.37
CA PHE A 117 12.55 7.29 10.89
C PHE A 117 12.20 8.76 10.73
N THR A 118 11.36 9.09 9.76
CA THR A 118 10.80 10.42 9.55
C THR A 118 9.32 10.31 9.21
N PHE A 119 8.46 10.90 10.02
CA PHE A 119 7.08 11.18 9.64
C PHE A 119 7.04 12.53 8.91
N LEU A 120 6.56 12.55 7.67
CA LEU A 120 6.49 13.75 6.83
C LEU A 120 5.03 13.97 6.38
N PRO A 121 4.19 14.58 7.23
CA PRO A 121 2.84 14.96 6.84
C PRO A 121 2.89 16.21 5.97
N VAL A 122 2.19 16.19 4.84
CA VAL A 122 2.07 17.29 3.88
C VAL A 122 0.61 17.67 3.75
N SER A 123 0.26 18.90 4.17
CA SER A 123 -1.09 19.44 3.99
C SER A 123 -1.31 19.78 2.51
N ARG A 124 -2.35 19.18 1.94
CA ARG A 124 -2.65 19.28 0.51
C ARG A 124 -3.73 20.33 0.26
N GLY A 125 -3.42 21.33 -0.56
CA GLY A 125 -4.41 22.31 -1.07
C GLY A 125 -4.90 23.30 -0.02
N GLU A 126 -4.10 23.59 1.00
CA GLU A 126 -4.43 24.53 2.07
C GLU A 126 -3.32 25.55 2.25
N GLU A 127 -3.74 26.79 2.48
CA GLU A 127 -2.84 27.88 2.79
C GLU A 127 -2.26 27.73 4.20
N ARG A 128 -1.11 28.33 4.42
CA ARG A 128 -0.38 28.28 5.70
C ARG A 128 -1.24 28.72 6.89
N GLU A 129 -2.08 29.74 6.72
CA GLU A 129 -2.94 30.31 7.75
C GLU A 129 -3.99 29.29 8.23
N THR A 130 -4.55 28.49 7.31
CA THR A 130 -5.51 27.42 7.63
C THR A 130 -4.85 26.34 8.50
N VAL A 131 -3.65 25.89 8.07
CA VAL A 131 -2.88 24.88 8.82
C VAL A 131 -2.44 25.45 10.18
N ALA A 132 -2.08 26.75 10.26
CA ALA A 132 -1.70 27.42 11.51
C ALA A 132 -2.84 27.39 12.54
N ALA A 133 -4.05 27.79 12.13
CA ALA A 133 -5.23 27.77 12.99
C ALA A 133 -5.56 26.34 13.48
N PHE A 134 -5.38 25.34 12.63
CA PHE A 134 -5.56 23.95 13.02
C PHE A 134 -4.51 23.50 14.05
N ARG A 135 -3.23 23.81 13.84
CA ARG A 135 -2.14 23.51 14.78
C ARG A 135 -2.34 24.16 16.14
N GLU A 136 -2.76 25.44 16.18
CA GLU A 136 -3.07 26.16 17.41
C GLU A 136 -4.21 25.48 18.18
N LYS A 137 -5.28 25.08 17.48
CA LYS A 137 -6.43 24.41 18.07
C LYS A 137 -6.11 23.03 18.62
N THR A 138 -5.25 22.24 17.94
CA THR A 138 -4.95 20.85 18.30
C THR A 138 -3.73 20.71 19.20
N GLY A 139 -2.85 21.72 19.24
CA GLY A 139 -1.60 21.70 19.97
C GLY A 139 -0.51 20.84 19.32
N TYR A 140 -0.66 20.43 18.05
CA TYR A 140 0.35 19.64 17.36
C TYR A 140 1.62 20.45 17.10
N THR A 141 2.77 19.90 17.50
CA THR A 141 4.09 20.53 17.37
C THR A 141 5.00 19.86 16.36
N PHE A 142 4.67 18.66 15.90
CA PHE A 142 5.47 17.95 14.91
C PHE A 142 5.55 18.69 13.57
N ALA A 143 6.61 18.41 12.80
CA ALA A 143 6.82 19.02 11.49
C ALA A 143 5.65 18.71 10.54
N MET A 144 5.23 19.73 9.79
CA MET A 144 4.20 19.62 8.76
C MET A 144 4.66 20.36 7.51
N GLY A 145 4.60 19.70 6.36
CA GLY A 145 4.82 20.31 5.05
C GLY A 145 3.57 21.00 4.53
N LEU A 146 3.76 21.96 3.65
CA LEU A 146 2.71 22.74 3.01
C LEU A 146 2.76 22.53 1.49
N ASP A 147 1.62 22.16 0.89
CA ASP A 147 1.46 21.97 -0.56
C ASP A 147 0.15 22.64 -1.03
N PRO A 148 0.05 24.00 -0.96
CA PRO A 148 -1.17 24.72 -1.26
C PRO A 148 -1.64 24.52 -2.70
N GLU A 149 -0.74 24.36 -3.64
CA GLU A 149 -1.06 24.14 -5.07
C GLU A 149 -1.25 22.66 -5.43
N GLN A 150 -1.09 21.77 -4.46
CA GLN A 150 -1.13 20.32 -4.66
C GLN A 150 -0.10 19.80 -5.68
N ALA A 151 1.01 20.51 -5.83
CA ALA A 151 2.04 20.15 -6.80
C ALA A 151 2.77 18.87 -6.40
N ILE A 152 3.03 18.68 -5.10
CA ILE A 152 3.64 17.48 -4.55
C ILE A 152 2.64 16.33 -4.55
N TYR A 153 1.42 16.57 -4.06
CA TYR A 153 0.36 15.56 -4.01
C TYR A 153 0.11 14.91 -5.37
N LYS A 154 0.02 15.72 -6.43
CA LYS A 154 -0.25 15.25 -7.80
C LYS A 154 0.87 14.37 -8.40
N LEU A 155 2.05 14.32 -7.81
CA LEU A 155 3.09 13.35 -8.18
C LEU A 155 2.75 11.94 -7.68
N TYR A 156 1.98 11.82 -6.60
CA TYR A 156 1.73 10.57 -5.88
C TYR A 156 0.32 10.02 -6.07
N ALA A 157 -0.67 10.92 -6.17
CA ALA A 157 -2.07 10.54 -6.24
C ALA A 157 -2.92 11.56 -7.01
N ALA A 158 -3.99 11.08 -7.62
CA ALA A 158 -4.97 11.91 -8.33
C ALA A 158 -6.11 12.37 -7.41
N ASN A 159 -6.52 11.57 -6.43
CA ASN A 159 -7.64 11.87 -5.53
C ASN A 159 -7.52 11.16 -4.18
N TYR A 160 -8.41 11.51 -3.24
CA TYR A 160 -8.59 10.97 -1.88
C TYR A 160 -7.45 11.28 -0.91
N ILE A 161 -7.80 11.47 0.36
CA ILE A 161 -6.93 11.58 1.54
C ILE A 161 -7.65 10.96 2.75
N PRO A 162 -6.92 10.51 3.80
CA PRO A 162 -5.46 10.49 3.88
C PRO A 162 -4.83 9.53 2.87
N ARG A 163 -3.58 9.81 2.50
CA ARG A 163 -2.75 8.93 1.71
C ARG A 163 -1.45 8.70 2.45
N ASN A 164 -1.07 7.45 2.60
CA ASN A 164 0.19 7.07 3.20
C ASN A 164 1.08 6.35 2.20
N PHE A 165 2.33 6.81 2.11
CA PHE A 165 3.39 6.17 1.34
C PHE A 165 4.54 5.88 2.29
N LEU A 166 4.74 4.60 2.63
CA LEU A 166 5.89 4.16 3.39
C LEU A 166 7.05 3.93 2.44
N ILE A 167 8.16 4.61 2.69
CA ILE A 167 9.33 4.66 1.82
C ILE A 167 10.51 4.09 2.58
N ASP A 168 11.23 3.15 1.99
CA ASP A 168 12.41 2.54 2.56
C ASP A 168 13.65 3.46 2.52
N ARG A 169 14.78 2.97 3.04
CA ARG A 169 16.02 3.72 3.11
C ARG A 169 16.62 4.06 1.75
N GLU A 170 16.30 3.26 0.73
CA GLU A 170 16.73 3.43 -0.66
C GLU A 170 15.80 4.38 -1.42
N GLY A 171 14.63 4.70 -0.85
CA GLY A 171 13.63 5.58 -1.43
C GLY A 171 12.59 4.89 -2.30
N ARG A 172 12.41 3.58 -2.13
CA ARG A 172 11.33 2.84 -2.77
C ARG A 172 10.08 2.84 -1.89
N VAL A 173 8.95 2.96 -2.52
CA VAL A 173 7.66 2.79 -1.84
C VAL A 173 7.45 1.31 -1.53
N VAL A 174 7.25 0.98 -0.26
CA VAL A 174 7.04 -0.39 0.23
C VAL A 174 5.62 -0.61 0.76
N LEU A 175 4.83 0.46 0.84
CA LEU A 175 3.40 0.43 1.11
C LEU A 175 2.77 1.73 0.62
N ALA A 176 1.60 1.62 -0.02
CA ALA A 176 0.75 2.76 -0.39
C ALA A 176 -0.68 2.48 0.05
N SER A 177 -1.25 3.34 0.91
CA SER A 177 -2.63 3.18 1.40
C SER A 177 -3.48 4.42 1.19
N ILE A 178 -4.80 4.22 1.23
CA ILE A 178 -5.84 5.22 1.05
C ILE A 178 -6.81 5.11 2.20
N GLY A 179 -7.15 6.24 2.81
CA GLY A 179 -8.06 6.23 3.95
C GLY A 179 -7.34 5.95 5.26
N TYR A 180 -8.13 5.82 6.31
CA TYR A 180 -7.67 5.50 7.64
C TYR A 180 -8.65 4.52 8.29
N GLU A 181 -8.11 3.38 8.67
CA GLU A 181 -8.75 2.41 9.55
C GLU A 181 -7.77 2.07 10.68
N PRO A 182 -8.23 1.95 11.94
CA PRO A 182 -7.35 1.71 13.08
C PRO A 182 -6.44 0.47 12.92
N GLU A 183 -6.99 -0.61 12.40
CA GLU A 183 -6.27 -1.89 12.20
C GLU A 183 -5.21 -1.76 11.10
N GLU A 184 -5.49 -1.01 10.04
CA GLU A 184 -4.53 -0.74 8.97
C GLU A 184 -3.39 0.16 9.46
N PHE A 185 -3.69 1.12 10.32
CA PHE A 185 -2.68 1.95 10.95
C PHE A 185 -1.78 1.13 11.90
N ASP A 186 -2.34 0.18 12.66
CA ASP A 186 -1.56 -0.75 13.48
C ASP A 186 -0.61 -1.60 12.61
N ALA A 187 -1.09 -2.09 11.48
CA ALA A 187 -0.27 -2.83 10.51
C ALA A 187 0.82 -1.95 9.89
N LEU A 188 0.53 -0.69 9.58
CA LEU A 188 1.50 0.29 9.10
C LEU A 188 2.60 0.53 10.13
N VAL A 189 2.25 0.74 11.41
CA VAL A 189 3.22 0.92 12.50
C VAL A 189 4.11 -0.32 12.66
N ALA A 190 3.55 -1.52 12.59
CA ALA A 190 4.30 -2.77 12.63
C ALA A 190 5.25 -2.90 11.41
N ARG A 191 4.83 -2.47 10.23
CA ARG A 191 5.68 -2.48 9.04
C ARG A 191 6.85 -1.50 9.13
N ILE A 192 6.63 -0.31 9.71
CA ILE A 192 7.70 0.66 10.01
C ILE A 192 8.72 0.02 10.95
N ASP A 193 8.25 -0.62 12.02
CA ASP A 193 9.12 -1.26 13.02
C ASP A 193 9.99 -2.36 12.41
N ALA A 194 9.41 -3.18 11.53
CA ALA A 194 10.14 -4.22 10.80
C ALA A 194 11.25 -3.63 9.92
N LEU A 195 10.95 -2.60 9.10
CA LEU A 195 11.95 -1.94 8.25
C LEU A 195 13.08 -1.26 9.04
N LEU A 196 12.78 -0.82 10.25
CA LEU A 196 13.77 -0.22 11.14
C LEU A 196 14.64 -1.28 11.84
N GLY A 197 14.17 -2.54 11.94
CA GLY A 197 14.90 -3.67 12.51
C GLY A 197 15.90 -4.32 11.54
N GLU A 198 15.76 -4.06 10.25
CA GLU A 198 16.68 -4.48 9.21
C GLU A 198 17.89 -3.51 9.15
#